data_1fc65cb917336edeec04cdc45654c23f
#
_entry.id   1fc65cb917336edeec04cdc45654c23f
#
_cell.length_a   1.000
_cell.length_b   1.000
_cell.length_c   1.000
_cell.angle_alpha   90.00
_cell.angle_beta   90.00
_cell.angle_gamma   90.00
#
_symmetry.space_group_name_H-M   'P 1'
#
loop_
_entity.id
_entity.type
_entity.pdbx_description
1 polymer ?
#
loop_
_entity_poly.entity_id
_entity_poly.type
_entity_poly.pdbx_seq_one_letter_code
_entity_poly.pdbx_strand_id
1 'polypeptide(L)'
;MRNKEYKALKLRMDLQMFAGHTAQERYSSLVLAKLRKTAVFVSLFNRKYEGKPTAGAVKIPVRDTEVVVDTYDKAAGGELKTGTTTYQTLAIDKDKYVNELVDGYDAASVPDNLIADRLDSAGYAMGISLDTDLITLLTTKGTASKNTTALTKDTIYESIVDEVAALKKKGLNPTEMWLAVTNETYAMLLKSPEFIKASDLGDNVVQNGRVGRINGLDVYETNNISDTLKVEYIIGNNVYCHFVDEWMVPVTVNDLKDGKHIGASAVQGRRVYGAAVSRPETVTVKKKAA
;
A
#
# COMPACT_ATOMS: atom_id res chain seq x y z
N MET A 1 -45.35 -35.18 82.29
CA MET A 1 -44.30 -35.32 81.28
C MET A 1 -44.64 -34.36 80.16
N ARG A 2 -43.85 -33.30 79.98
CA ARG A 2 -44.03 -32.24 78.96
C ARG A 2 -43.12 -32.56 77.76
N ASN A 3 -43.74 -32.96 76.63
CA ASN A 3 -43.04 -33.09 75.36
C ASN A 3 -42.69 -31.64 74.85
N LYS A 4 -41.42 -31.34 74.83
CA LYS A 4 -40.94 -30.17 74.14
C LYS A 4 -40.73 -30.52 72.64
N GLU A 5 -41.66 -30.05 71.80
CA GLU A 5 -41.52 -30.08 70.39
C GLU A 5 -40.34 -29.10 69.97
N TYR A 6 -39.31 -29.66 69.51
CA TYR A 6 -38.23 -28.85 68.85
C TYR A 6 -38.71 -28.46 67.44
N LYS A 7 -39.16 -27.21 67.28
CA LYS A 7 -39.33 -26.61 65.94
C LYS A 7 -37.97 -26.55 65.27
N ALA A 8 -37.75 -27.39 64.29
CA ALA A 8 -36.63 -27.30 63.42
C ALA A 8 -36.69 -25.96 62.70
N LEU A 9 -35.75 -25.02 63.03
CA LEU A 9 -35.50 -23.83 62.29
C LEU A 9 -34.95 -24.24 60.89
N LYS A 10 -35.84 -24.19 59.89
CA LYS A 10 -35.41 -24.24 58.52
C LYS A 10 -34.66 -22.93 58.26
N LEU A 11 -33.33 -22.96 58.37
CA LEU A 11 -32.48 -21.95 57.75
C LEU A 11 -32.74 -22.04 56.26
N ARG A 12 -33.57 -21.13 55.74
CA ARG A 12 -33.53 -20.82 54.33
C ARG A 12 -32.22 -20.11 54.12
N MET A 13 -31.19 -20.83 53.71
CA MET A 13 -30.10 -20.24 53.00
C MET A 13 -30.72 -19.80 51.65
N ASP A 14 -31.07 -18.52 51.55
CA ASP A 14 -31.13 -17.89 50.26
C ASP A 14 -29.73 -17.96 49.71
N LEU A 15 -29.47 -19.01 48.93
CA LEU A 15 -28.38 -18.91 47.95
C LEU A 15 -28.77 -17.72 47.08
N GLN A 16 -28.23 -16.56 47.43
CA GLN A 16 -28.11 -15.52 46.44
C GLN A 16 -27.45 -16.20 45.23
N MET A 17 -28.26 -16.56 44.28
CA MET A 17 -27.78 -16.71 42.93
C MET A 17 -27.18 -15.35 42.65
N PHE A 18 -25.87 -15.25 42.76
CA PHE A 18 -25.12 -14.17 42.14
C PHE A 18 -25.54 -14.20 40.69
N ALA A 19 -26.45 -13.28 40.37
CA ALA A 19 -26.91 -13.07 39.02
C ALA A 19 -25.66 -12.98 38.14
N GLY A 20 -25.50 -14.01 37.33
CA GLY A 20 -24.56 -13.97 36.23
C GLY A 20 -23.14 -13.63 36.64
N HIS A 21 -22.38 -14.58 37.20
CA HIS A 21 -21.04 -14.67 36.72
C HIS A 21 -21.21 -14.92 35.22
N THR A 22 -21.17 -13.85 34.42
CA THR A 22 -20.75 -13.97 33.03
C THR A 22 -19.50 -14.80 33.12
N ALA A 23 -19.56 -16.03 32.61
CA ALA A 23 -18.39 -16.88 32.51
C ALA A 23 -17.31 -15.96 31.99
N GLN A 24 -16.17 -15.87 32.70
CA GLN A 24 -15.01 -15.18 32.15
C GLN A 24 -14.88 -15.75 30.76
N GLU A 25 -15.23 -14.94 29.77
CA GLU A 25 -14.95 -15.29 28.40
C GLU A 25 -13.46 -15.47 28.41
N ARG A 26 -13.03 -16.71 28.39
CA ARG A 26 -11.66 -17.03 28.10
C ARG A 26 -11.49 -16.49 26.70
N TYR A 27 -10.94 -15.31 26.62
CA TYR A 27 -10.27 -14.88 25.41
C TYR A 27 -9.21 -15.95 25.19
N SER A 28 -9.58 -17.01 24.48
CA SER A 28 -8.60 -17.94 23.98
C SER A 28 -7.61 -17.07 23.23
N SER A 29 -6.33 -17.39 23.29
CA SER A 29 -5.29 -16.89 22.39
C SER A 29 -5.68 -17.26 20.96
N LEU A 30 -6.82 -16.78 20.56
CA LEU A 30 -7.32 -16.79 19.21
C LEU A 30 -6.34 -15.92 18.47
N VAL A 31 -5.51 -16.60 17.70
CA VAL A 31 -5.06 -16.09 16.45
C VAL A 31 -6.25 -15.34 15.84
N LEU A 32 -6.36 -14.06 16.16
CA LEU A 32 -7.16 -13.15 15.40
C LEU A 32 -6.52 -13.24 14.02
N ALA A 33 -7.10 -14.08 13.15
CA ALA A 33 -6.70 -14.20 11.77
C ALA A 33 -6.89 -12.81 11.19
N LYS A 34 -5.82 -11.99 11.28
CA LYS A 34 -5.85 -10.62 10.83
C LYS A 34 -5.90 -10.69 9.33
N LEU A 35 -7.08 -10.42 8.77
CA LEU A 35 -7.22 -10.21 7.34
C LEU A 35 -6.45 -8.94 6.98
N ARG A 36 -5.27 -9.10 6.42
CA ARG A 36 -4.40 -7.99 6.08
C ARG A 36 -4.21 -7.89 4.58
N LYS A 37 -4.31 -6.66 4.09
CA LYS A 37 -3.90 -6.29 2.74
C LYS A 37 -2.39 -6.12 2.71
N THR A 38 -1.77 -6.39 1.57
CA THR A 38 -0.33 -6.21 1.39
C THR A 38 -0.06 -4.85 0.74
N ALA A 39 0.81 -4.05 1.33
CA ALA A 39 1.29 -2.81 0.73
C ALA A 39 2.42 -3.15 -0.26
N VAL A 40 2.26 -2.77 -1.52
CA VAL A 40 3.17 -3.14 -2.61
C VAL A 40 3.82 -1.91 -3.26
N PHE A 41 3.10 -0.80 -3.42
CA PHE A 41 3.50 0.32 -4.27
C PHE A 41 4.75 1.06 -3.79
N VAL A 42 5.02 1.10 -2.49
CA VAL A 42 6.23 1.76 -1.95
C VAL A 42 7.51 1.18 -2.54
N SER A 43 7.55 -0.13 -2.76
CA SER A 43 8.72 -0.82 -3.35
C SER A 43 8.85 -0.60 -4.86
N LEU A 44 7.78 -0.17 -5.53
CA LEU A 44 7.72 0.05 -6.97
C LEU A 44 8.11 1.47 -7.40
N PHE A 45 8.29 2.36 -6.43
CA PHE A 45 8.67 3.75 -6.66
C PHE A 45 10.18 3.96 -6.52
N ASN A 46 10.69 4.94 -7.24
CA ASN A 46 12.06 5.39 -7.14
C ASN A 46 12.27 6.21 -5.87
N ARG A 47 13.21 5.79 -5.03
CA ARG A 47 13.57 6.41 -3.75
C ARG A 47 14.92 7.16 -3.79
N LYS A 48 15.49 7.41 -4.97
CA LYS A 48 16.83 8.02 -5.11
C LYS A 48 16.92 9.47 -4.59
N TYR A 49 15.79 10.14 -4.44
CA TYR A 49 15.74 11.55 -3.99
C TYR A 49 15.43 11.67 -2.49
N GLU A 50 15.44 10.59 -1.75
CA GLU A 50 15.32 10.62 -0.29
C GLU A 50 16.55 11.32 0.32
N GLY A 51 16.32 12.21 1.27
CA GLY A 51 17.36 12.97 1.92
C GLY A 51 16.93 13.57 3.25
N LYS A 52 17.78 14.42 3.81
CA LYS A 52 17.46 15.12 5.06
C LYS A 52 16.33 16.12 4.84
N PRO A 53 15.41 16.29 5.82
CA PRO A 53 14.32 17.25 5.73
C PRO A 53 14.88 18.68 5.70
N THR A 54 14.81 19.34 4.56
CA THR A 54 15.38 20.69 4.42
C THR A 54 14.45 21.71 3.78
N ALA A 55 13.44 21.31 3.02
CA ALA A 55 12.74 22.29 2.21
C ALA A 55 11.29 22.01 1.82
N GLY A 56 10.64 20.95 2.30
CA GLY A 56 9.24 20.63 1.94
C GLY A 56 8.99 20.34 0.46
N ALA A 57 10.03 20.34 -0.39
CA ALA A 57 9.93 20.01 -1.80
C ALA A 57 11.28 19.59 -2.39
N VAL A 58 11.24 18.62 -3.31
CA VAL A 58 12.41 18.16 -4.07
C VAL A 58 12.25 18.52 -5.54
N LYS A 59 13.28 19.09 -6.17
CA LYS A 59 13.31 19.38 -7.61
C LYS A 59 13.92 18.21 -8.35
N ILE A 60 13.13 17.58 -9.20
CA ILE A 60 13.54 16.45 -10.03
C ILE A 60 13.87 16.97 -11.43
N PRO A 61 15.11 16.82 -11.93
CA PRO A 61 15.44 17.22 -13.29
C PRO A 61 14.78 16.30 -14.31
N VAL A 62 14.06 16.88 -15.24
CA VAL A 62 13.47 16.19 -16.40
C VAL A 62 14.12 16.74 -17.64
N ARG A 63 14.80 15.89 -18.41
CA ARG A 63 15.36 16.28 -19.69
C ARG A 63 14.24 16.39 -20.73
N ASP A 64 14.06 17.55 -21.31
CA ASP A 64 13.00 17.80 -22.29
C ASP A 64 13.45 17.47 -23.72
N THR A 65 14.74 17.61 -24.00
CA THR A 65 15.29 17.37 -25.33
C THR A 65 16.44 16.36 -25.26
N GLU A 66 16.44 15.41 -26.17
CA GLU A 66 17.59 14.53 -26.40
C GLU A 66 18.66 15.25 -27.20
N VAL A 67 19.91 14.83 -27.02
CA VAL A 67 21.03 15.34 -27.81
C VAL A 67 20.85 14.88 -29.27
N VAL A 68 20.79 15.84 -30.17
CA VAL A 68 20.69 15.56 -31.60
C VAL A 68 22.08 15.31 -32.15
N VAL A 69 22.25 14.19 -32.86
CA VAL A 69 23.49 13.88 -33.59
C VAL A 69 23.30 14.33 -35.04
N ASP A 70 24.11 15.30 -35.46
CA ASP A 70 24.12 15.80 -36.83
C ASP A 70 25.33 15.27 -37.60
N THR A 71 25.25 15.34 -38.92
CA THR A 71 26.36 15.01 -39.79
C THR A 71 27.34 16.17 -39.84
N TYR A 72 28.60 15.89 -39.52
CA TYR A 72 29.64 16.90 -39.57
C TYR A 72 30.06 17.23 -41.03
N ASP A 73 29.94 18.47 -41.39
CA ASP A 73 30.46 18.97 -42.67
C ASP A 73 31.88 19.57 -42.47
N LYS A 74 32.86 19.07 -43.21
CA LYS A 74 34.24 19.55 -43.12
C LYS A 74 34.41 21.00 -43.55
N ALA A 75 33.53 21.52 -44.39
CA ALA A 75 33.61 22.88 -44.91
C ALA A 75 32.90 23.92 -44.03
N ALA A 76 31.72 23.50 -43.47
CA ALA A 76 30.88 24.40 -42.70
C ALA A 76 31.06 24.26 -41.18
N GLY A 77 31.69 23.14 -40.73
CA GLY A 77 31.78 22.82 -39.31
C GLY A 77 30.49 22.26 -38.72
N GLY A 78 30.42 22.13 -37.39
CA GLY A 78 29.24 21.70 -36.64
C GLY A 78 28.64 22.86 -35.84
N GLU A 79 27.33 22.94 -35.78
CA GLU A 79 26.60 23.89 -34.95
C GLU A 79 26.53 23.48 -33.48
N LEU A 80 26.69 24.42 -32.56
CA LEU A 80 26.48 24.22 -31.13
C LEU A 80 24.98 24.27 -30.81
N LYS A 81 24.47 23.18 -30.31
CA LYS A 81 23.07 23.11 -29.85
C LYS A 81 23.01 23.05 -28.32
N THR A 82 22.09 23.79 -27.74
CA THR A 82 21.81 23.80 -26.31
C THR A 82 20.67 22.87 -26.00
N GLY A 83 20.89 21.91 -25.08
CA GLY A 83 19.81 21.09 -24.50
C GLY A 83 19.10 21.83 -23.36
N THR A 84 17.84 21.63 -23.24
CA THR A 84 17.02 22.14 -22.14
C THR A 84 16.72 21.06 -21.11
N THR A 85 16.72 21.44 -19.83
CA THR A 85 16.33 20.59 -18.72
C THR A 85 15.34 21.36 -17.88
N THR A 86 14.12 20.86 -17.74
CA THR A 86 13.14 21.40 -16.82
C THR A 86 13.22 20.70 -15.47
N TYR A 87 12.76 21.39 -14.42
CA TYR A 87 12.73 20.86 -13.07
C TYR A 87 11.29 20.71 -12.64
N GLN A 88 10.87 19.48 -12.38
CA GLN A 88 9.58 19.21 -11.79
C GLN A 88 9.71 19.23 -10.26
N THR A 89 8.78 19.91 -9.60
CA THR A 89 8.73 19.96 -8.13
C THR A 89 7.93 18.80 -7.60
N LEU A 90 8.54 17.95 -6.77
CA LEU A 90 7.86 16.99 -5.92
C LEU A 90 7.58 17.67 -4.59
N ALA A 91 6.31 17.96 -4.32
CA ALA A 91 5.90 18.53 -3.05
C ALA A 91 5.82 17.44 -1.98
N ILE A 92 6.30 17.76 -0.78
CA ILE A 92 6.17 16.91 0.40
C ILE A 92 4.99 17.47 1.18
N ASP A 93 3.79 17.00 0.81
CA ASP A 93 2.50 17.54 1.26
C ASP A 93 1.70 16.56 2.12
N LYS A 94 2.19 15.32 2.28
CA LYS A 94 1.53 14.29 3.06
C LYS A 94 2.11 14.22 4.46
N ASP A 95 1.28 14.44 5.45
CA ASP A 95 1.61 14.32 6.87
C ASP A 95 0.57 13.42 7.53
N LYS A 96 0.97 12.19 7.81
CA LYS A 96 0.10 11.16 8.38
C LYS A 96 0.58 10.75 9.76
N TYR A 97 -0.36 10.55 10.67
CA TYR A 97 -0.03 10.10 12.02
C TYR A 97 -1.00 9.03 12.51
N VAL A 98 -0.53 8.26 13.45
CA VAL A 98 -1.33 7.38 14.30
C VAL A 98 -1.14 7.85 15.73
N ASN A 99 -2.22 7.98 16.47
CA ASN A 99 -2.20 8.32 17.88
C ASN A 99 -3.38 7.64 18.57
N GLU A 100 -3.12 6.54 19.26
CA GLU A 100 -4.14 5.72 19.92
C GLU A 100 -3.81 5.61 21.40
N LEU A 101 -4.80 5.91 22.24
CA LEU A 101 -4.70 5.77 23.70
C LEU A 101 -4.99 4.32 24.10
N VAL A 102 -4.14 3.76 24.94
CA VAL A 102 -4.36 2.46 25.56
C VAL A 102 -4.35 2.66 27.08
N ASP A 103 -5.48 2.38 27.73
CA ASP A 103 -5.55 2.43 29.17
C ASP A 103 -4.71 1.33 29.82
N GLY A 104 -3.97 1.68 30.87
CA GLY A 104 -3.06 0.73 31.53
C GLY A 104 -3.79 -0.38 32.27
N TYR A 105 -4.97 -0.11 32.79
CA TYR A 105 -5.80 -1.15 33.43
C TYR A 105 -6.31 -2.16 32.41
N ASP A 106 -6.79 -1.69 31.25
CA ASP A 106 -7.23 -2.54 30.15
C ASP A 106 -6.05 -3.36 29.61
N ALA A 107 -4.91 -2.75 29.44
CA ALA A 107 -3.69 -3.44 28.99
C ALA A 107 -3.24 -4.56 29.97
N ALA A 108 -3.45 -4.35 31.26
CA ALA A 108 -3.09 -5.33 32.30
C ALA A 108 -4.15 -6.43 32.46
N SER A 109 -5.42 -6.15 32.16
CA SER A 109 -6.55 -7.07 32.32
C SER A 109 -6.75 -7.99 31.13
N VAL A 110 -6.30 -7.61 29.93
CA VAL A 110 -6.40 -8.41 28.71
C VAL A 110 -5.17 -9.32 28.57
N PRO A 111 -5.35 -10.65 28.51
CA PRO A 111 -4.22 -11.60 28.54
C PRO A 111 -3.34 -11.60 27.29
N ASP A 112 -3.76 -11.02 26.18
CA ASP A 112 -3.13 -11.16 24.86
C ASP A 112 -2.21 -10.00 24.45
N ASN A 113 -1.57 -9.32 25.40
CA ASN A 113 -0.65 -8.19 25.11
C ASN A 113 -1.28 -7.14 24.16
N LEU A 114 -2.35 -6.51 24.61
CA LEU A 114 -3.13 -5.50 23.88
C LEU A 114 -2.25 -4.42 23.23
N ILE A 115 -1.21 -3.97 23.93
CA ILE A 115 -0.28 -2.93 23.43
C ILE A 115 0.45 -3.41 22.17
N ALA A 116 0.94 -4.64 22.15
CA ALA A 116 1.64 -5.17 20.97
C ALA A 116 0.69 -5.33 19.79
N ASP A 117 -0.56 -5.73 20.03
CA ASP A 117 -1.57 -5.82 18.98
C ASP A 117 -1.90 -4.45 18.37
N ARG A 118 -2.04 -3.42 19.21
CA ARG A 118 -2.29 -2.05 18.76
C ARG A 118 -1.10 -1.47 18.00
N LEU A 119 0.12 -1.72 18.49
CA LEU A 119 1.35 -1.32 17.82
C LEU A 119 1.46 -1.91 16.40
N ASP A 120 1.20 -3.21 16.28
CA ASP A 120 1.22 -3.93 15.02
C ASP A 120 0.11 -3.43 14.06
N SER A 121 -1.11 -3.21 14.58
CA SER A 121 -2.23 -2.64 13.82
C SER A 121 -1.93 -1.23 13.31
N ALA A 122 -1.33 -0.39 14.15
CA ALA A 122 -0.96 0.97 13.80
C ALA A 122 0.11 1.03 12.69
N GLY A 123 1.14 0.18 12.78
CA GLY A 123 2.15 0.05 11.73
C GLY A 123 1.56 -0.39 10.40
N TYR A 124 0.68 -1.39 10.45
CA TYR A 124 -0.05 -1.86 9.28
C TYR A 124 -0.93 -0.76 8.65
N ALA A 125 -1.74 -0.07 9.45
CA ALA A 125 -2.64 0.99 8.97
C ALA A 125 -1.86 2.13 8.29
N MET A 126 -0.71 2.51 8.84
CA MET A 126 0.17 3.52 8.24
C MET A 126 0.72 3.06 6.88
N GLY A 127 1.13 1.79 6.75
CA GLY A 127 1.58 1.21 5.48
C GLY A 127 0.48 1.21 4.41
N ILE A 128 -0.74 0.82 4.76
CA ILE A 128 -1.89 0.80 3.83
C ILE A 128 -2.32 2.22 3.43
N SER A 129 -2.30 3.18 4.36
CA SER A 129 -2.61 4.58 4.04
C SER A 129 -1.65 5.15 3.00
N LEU A 130 -0.36 4.85 3.14
CA LEU A 130 0.68 5.25 2.20
C LEU A 130 0.46 4.61 0.81
N ASP A 131 0.19 3.33 0.78
CA ASP A 131 -0.07 2.59 -0.46
C ASP A 131 -1.30 3.16 -1.21
N THR A 132 -2.36 3.48 -0.47
CA THR A 132 -3.57 4.11 -1.01
C THR A 132 -3.32 5.50 -1.60
N ASP A 133 -2.48 6.31 -0.94
CA ASP A 133 -2.10 7.64 -1.45
C ASP A 133 -1.29 7.51 -2.76
N LEU A 134 -0.40 6.52 -2.87
CA LEU A 134 0.36 6.26 -4.10
C LEU A 134 -0.53 5.78 -5.24
N ILE A 135 -1.50 4.90 -4.97
CA ILE A 135 -2.49 4.45 -5.95
C ILE A 135 -3.31 5.64 -6.46
N THR A 136 -3.76 6.51 -5.55
CA THR A 136 -4.53 7.71 -5.89
C THR A 136 -3.72 8.66 -6.78
N LEU A 137 -2.44 8.85 -6.47
CA LEU A 137 -1.53 9.64 -7.29
C LEU A 137 -1.41 9.07 -8.71
N LEU A 138 -1.14 7.75 -8.83
CA LEU A 138 -1.00 7.08 -10.12
C LEU A 138 -2.29 7.17 -10.94
N THR A 139 -3.44 6.97 -10.30
CA THR A 139 -4.75 7.04 -10.96
C THR A 139 -5.10 8.44 -11.44
N THR A 140 -4.65 9.47 -10.71
CA THR A 140 -4.94 10.88 -11.02
C THR A 140 -3.98 11.44 -12.06
N LYS A 141 -2.69 11.10 -11.97
CA LYS A 141 -1.64 11.65 -12.83
C LYS A 141 -1.31 10.77 -14.03
N GLY A 142 -1.57 9.46 -13.95
CA GLY A 142 -1.32 8.54 -15.04
C GLY A 142 -2.21 8.80 -16.26
N THR A 143 -1.75 8.36 -17.42
CA THR A 143 -2.48 8.42 -18.67
C THR A 143 -3.53 7.31 -18.74
N ALA A 144 -4.74 7.62 -19.12
CA ALA A 144 -5.76 6.60 -19.32
C ALA A 144 -5.37 5.64 -20.46
N SER A 145 -5.67 4.35 -20.29
CA SER A 145 -5.52 3.35 -21.32
C SER A 145 -6.33 3.74 -22.56
N LYS A 146 -5.78 3.48 -23.73
CA LYS A 146 -6.48 3.69 -25.01
C LYS A 146 -7.56 2.64 -25.24
N ASN A 147 -7.38 1.46 -24.66
CA ASN A 147 -8.41 0.42 -24.72
C ASN A 147 -9.54 0.76 -23.76
N THR A 148 -10.72 1.07 -24.29
CA THR A 148 -11.94 1.35 -23.49
C THR A 148 -12.87 0.16 -23.37
N THR A 149 -12.55 -0.96 -24.04
CA THR A 149 -13.36 -2.18 -24.01
C THR A 149 -13.31 -2.85 -22.64
N ALA A 150 -14.41 -3.44 -22.21
CA ALA A 150 -14.43 -4.25 -20.99
C ALA A 150 -13.46 -5.45 -21.10
N LEU A 151 -12.71 -5.69 -20.04
CA LEU A 151 -11.78 -6.81 -20.01
C LEU A 151 -12.54 -8.13 -19.84
N THR A 152 -12.09 -9.12 -20.59
CA THR A 152 -12.53 -10.51 -20.50
C THR A 152 -11.27 -11.40 -20.39
N LYS A 153 -11.47 -12.67 -20.05
CA LYS A 153 -10.36 -13.65 -20.01
C LYS A 153 -9.60 -13.75 -21.35
N ASP A 154 -10.27 -13.49 -22.48
CA ASP A 154 -9.70 -13.64 -23.83
C ASP A 154 -9.02 -12.35 -24.32
N THR A 155 -9.41 -11.17 -23.79
CA THR A 155 -8.90 -9.88 -24.24
C THR A 155 -7.89 -9.23 -23.28
N ILE A 156 -7.77 -9.72 -22.06
CA ILE A 156 -6.92 -9.10 -21.02
C ILE A 156 -5.44 -9.16 -21.38
N TYR A 157 -4.99 -10.31 -21.89
CA TYR A 157 -3.59 -10.50 -22.25
C TYR A 157 -3.19 -9.59 -23.41
N GLU A 158 -4.00 -9.55 -24.47
CA GLU A 158 -3.78 -8.67 -25.62
C GLU A 158 -3.75 -7.19 -25.20
N SER A 159 -4.72 -6.77 -24.35
CA SER A 159 -4.78 -5.40 -23.85
C SER A 159 -3.49 -4.98 -23.11
N ILE A 160 -2.94 -5.85 -22.27
CA ILE A 160 -1.69 -5.58 -21.55
C ILE A 160 -0.51 -5.53 -22.53
N VAL A 161 -0.44 -6.47 -23.48
CA VAL A 161 0.65 -6.52 -24.46
C VAL A 161 0.67 -5.29 -25.35
N ASP A 162 -0.48 -4.82 -25.79
CA ASP A 162 -0.61 -3.62 -26.64
C ASP A 162 -0.18 -2.35 -25.89
N GLU A 163 -0.60 -2.18 -24.64
CA GLU A 163 -0.17 -1.05 -23.82
C GLU A 163 1.34 -1.08 -23.54
N VAL A 164 1.89 -2.26 -23.26
CA VAL A 164 3.35 -2.42 -23.10
C VAL A 164 4.08 -2.08 -24.39
N ALA A 165 3.56 -2.50 -25.56
CA ALA A 165 4.13 -2.16 -26.86
C ALA A 165 4.09 -0.64 -27.11
N ALA A 166 3.02 0.02 -26.71
CA ALA A 166 2.90 1.47 -26.80
C ALA A 166 3.91 2.21 -25.88
N LEU A 167 4.16 1.68 -24.68
CA LEU A 167 5.14 2.23 -23.75
C LEU A 167 6.59 1.98 -24.25
N LYS A 168 6.88 0.80 -24.83
CA LYS A 168 8.17 0.52 -25.45
C LYS A 168 8.49 1.47 -26.61
N LYS A 169 7.48 1.83 -27.41
CA LYS A 169 7.66 2.86 -28.48
C LYS A 169 8.07 4.23 -27.95
N LYS A 170 7.77 4.52 -26.69
CA LYS A 170 8.23 5.75 -26.00
C LYS A 170 9.65 5.61 -25.40
N GLY A 171 10.33 4.49 -25.65
CA GLY A 171 11.70 4.25 -25.18
C GLY A 171 11.79 3.67 -23.77
N LEU A 172 10.69 3.17 -23.21
CA LEU A 172 10.71 2.53 -21.87
C LEU A 172 11.25 1.09 -21.95
N ASN A 173 12.11 0.75 -20.98
CA ASN A 173 12.63 -0.59 -20.85
C ASN A 173 11.65 -1.48 -20.06
N PRO A 174 11.25 -2.65 -20.57
CA PRO A 174 10.35 -3.58 -19.89
C PRO A 174 10.82 -4.00 -18.49
N THR A 175 12.12 -4.10 -18.27
CA THR A 175 12.69 -4.50 -16.96
C THR A 175 12.50 -3.46 -15.86
N GLU A 176 12.21 -2.22 -16.24
CA GLU A 176 11.94 -1.11 -15.32
C GLU A 176 10.45 -0.87 -15.12
N MET A 177 9.62 -1.57 -15.89
CA MET A 177 8.17 -1.47 -15.81
C MET A 177 7.60 -2.56 -14.89
N TRP A 178 6.49 -2.23 -14.27
CA TRP A 178 5.71 -3.15 -13.45
C TRP A 178 4.22 -3.04 -13.78
N LEU A 179 3.50 -4.11 -13.51
CA LEU A 179 2.05 -4.21 -13.70
C LEU A 179 1.40 -4.50 -12.36
N ALA A 180 0.55 -3.61 -11.87
CA ALA A 180 -0.29 -3.84 -10.69
C ALA A 180 -1.72 -4.14 -11.16
N VAL A 181 -2.28 -5.23 -10.67
CA VAL A 181 -3.62 -5.71 -11.02
C VAL A 181 -4.48 -5.87 -9.78
N THR A 182 -5.80 -5.67 -9.94
CA THR A 182 -6.76 -6.04 -8.89
C THR A 182 -6.94 -7.55 -8.84
N ASN A 183 -7.44 -8.07 -7.72
CA ASN A 183 -7.70 -9.50 -7.55
C ASN A 183 -8.64 -10.06 -8.63
N GLU A 184 -9.68 -9.28 -9.03
CA GLU A 184 -10.59 -9.66 -10.11
C GLU A 184 -9.87 -9.78 -11.45
N THR A 185 -9.06 -8.77 -11.77
CA THR A 185 -8.27 -8.73 -13.01
C THR A 185 -7.22 -9.84 -13.02
N TYR A 186 -6.59 -10.12 -11.89
CA TYR A 186 -5.65 -11.23 -11.77
C TYR A 186 -6.32 -12.59 -11.99
N ALA A 187 -7.52 -12.79 -11.41
CA ALA A 187 -8.29 -14.01 -11.65
C ALA A 187 -8.70 -14.19 -13.12
N MET A 188 -8.97 -13.10 -13.87
CA MET A 188 -9.20 -13.16 -15.31
C MET A 188 -7.91 -13.54 -16.06
N LEU A 189 -6.77 -12.99 -15.64
CA LEU A 189 -5.47 -13.28 -16.24
C LEU A 189 -5.08 -14.74 -16.08
N LEU A 190 -5.31 -15.33 -14.91
CA LEU A 190 -5.08 -16.76 -14.67
C LEU A 190 -5.97 -17.69 -15.52
N LYS A 191 -7.11 -17.19 -16.00
CA LYS A 191 -8.01 -17.93 -16.89
C LYS A 191 -7.68 -17.73 -18.37
N SER A 192 -6.73 -16.84 -18.71
CA SER A 192 -6.28 -16.61 -20.08
C SER A 192 -5.37 -17.74 -20.54
N PRO A 193 -5.68 -18.38 -21.69
CA PRO A 193 -4.87 -19.49 -22.22
C PRO A 193 -3.43 -19.08 -22.54
N GLU A 194 -3.23 -17.83 -22.95
CA GLU A 194 -1.93 -17.28 -23.33
C GLU A 194 -1.03 -17.11 -22.10
N PHE A 195 -1.60 -16.68 -20.98
CA PHE A 195 -0.86 -16.53 -19.73
C PHE A 195 -0.44 -17.89 -19.15
N ILE A 196 -1.33 -18.88 -19.20
CA ILE A 196 -1.03 -20.24 -18.72
C ILE A 196 0.13 -20.83 -19.51
N LYS A 197 0.16 -20.66 -20.85
CA LYS A 197 1.25 -21.15 -21.70
C LYS A 197 2.57 -20.41 -21.49
N ALA A 198 2.52 -19.12 -21.16
CA ALA A 198 3.71 -18.31 -20.88
C ALA A 198 4.29 -18.53 -19.48
N SER A 199 3.52 -19.11 -18.58
CA SER A 199 3.85 -19.29 -17.17
C SER A 199 4.59 -20.61 -16.86
N ASP A 200 5.01 -21.38 -17.84
CA ASP A 200 5.86 -22.59 -17.67
C ASP A 200 7.21 -22.30 -16.95
N LEU A 201 7.48 -21.06 -16.63
CA LEU A 201 8.58 -20.57 -15.78
C LEU A 201 8.16 -20.36 -14.31
N GLY A 202 7.03 -20.91 -13.88
CA GLY A 202 6.21 -20.48 -12.75
C GLY A 202 6.53 -20.99 -11.36
N ASP A 203 7.64 -21.67 -11.08
CA ASP A 203 7.86 -22.23 -9.72
C ASP A 203 8.55 -21.30 -8.70
N ASN A 204 8.84 -20.05 -9.04
CA ASN A 204 9.37 -19.07 -8.11
C ASN A 204 8.37 -17.96 -7.82
N VAL A 205 7.19 -18.34 -7.37
CA VAL A 205 6.12 -17.44 -6.99
C VAL A 205 6.24 -17.06 -5.50
N VAL A 206 6.04 -15.76 -5.24
CA VAL A 206 5.76 -15.18 -3.92
C VAL A 206 6.98 -14.83 -3.07
N GLN A 207 7.75 -13.87 -3.55
CA GLN A 207 8.43 -12.94 -2.65
C GLN A 207 7.92 -11.52 -2.96
N ASN A 208 7.49 -10.78 -1.94
CA ASN A 208 7.06 -9.37 -2.01
C ASN A 208 5.81 -9.07 -2.86
N GLY A 209 4.83 -9.97 -2.93
CA GLY A 209 3.59 -9.73 -3.67
C GLY A 209 3.71 -9.81 -5.19
N ARG A 210 4.86 -10.21 -5.73
CA ARG A 210 5.05 -10.48 -7.14
C ARG A 210 4.46 -11.84 -7.50
N VAL A 211 3.57 -11.88 -8.48
CA VAL A 211 2.76 -13.08 -8.80
C VAL A 211 3.16 -13.73 -10.13
N GLY A 212 4.02 -13.09 -10.92
CA GLY A 212 4.45 -13.62 -12.20
C GLY A 212 5.13 -12.59 -13.12
N ARG A 213 5.35 -12.94 -14.37
CA ARG A 213 5.84 -12.03 -15.42
C ARG A 213 5.00 -12.14 -16.69
N ILE A 214 4.71 -10.97 -17.27
CA ILE A 214 4.05 -10.86 -18.58
C ILE A 214 4.89 -9.93 -19.45
N ASN A 215 5.28 -10.39 -20.63
CA ASN A 215 6.02 -9.59 -21.61
C ASN A 215 7.25 -8.84 -21.01
N GLY A 216 7.88 -9.44 -20.00
CA GLY A 216 9.03 -8.87 -19.29
C GLY A 216 8.69 -7.99 -18.08
N LEU A 217 7.41 -7.69 -17.81
CA LEU A 217 6.96 -6.94 -16.65
C LEU A 217 6.73 -7.86 -15.46
N ASP A 218 7.12 -7.39 -14.29
CA ASP A 218 6.74 -8.03 -13.04
C ASP A 218 5.30 -7.70 -12.70
N VAL A 219 4.49 -8.73 -12.41
CA VAL A 219 3.07 -8.60 -12.07
C VAL A 219 2.90 -8.62 -10.56
N TYR A 220 2.17 -7.65 -10.04
CA TYR A 220 1.85 -7.51 -8.62
C TYR A 220 0.34 -7.51 -8.44
N GLU A 221 -0.15 -8.41 -7.60
CA GLU A 221 -1.55 -8.42 -7.19
C GLU A 221 -1.73 -7.52 -5.98
N THR A 222 -2.76 -6.67 -6.02
CA THR A 222 -3.08 -5.79 -4.91
C THR A 222 -4.58 -5.68 -4.67
N ASN A 223 -4.94 -5.66 -3.40
CA ASN A 223 -6.32 -5.46 -2.94
C ASN A 223 -6.52 -4.05 -2.33
N ASN A 224 -5.51 -3.16 -2.49
CA ASN A 224 -5.58 -1.79 -1.97
C ASN A 224 -6.24 -0.81 -2.95
N ILE A 225 -6.41 -1.22 -4.21
CA ILE A 225 -7.14 -0.41 -5.20
C ILE A 225 -8.60 -0.41 -4.80
N SER A 226 -9.13 0.78 -4.44
CA SER A 226 -10.53 0.94 -4.08
C SER A 226 -11.44 0.77 -5.30
N ASP A 227 -12.58 0.07 -5.11
CA ASP A 227 -13.60 -0.09 -6.14
C ASP A 227 -14.16 1.25 -6.65
N THR A 228 -14.10 2.29 -5.81
CA THR A 228 -14.51 3.65 -6.18
C THR A 228 -13.66 4.24 -7.30
N LEU A 229 -12.39 3.84 -7.40
CA LEU A 229 -11.48 4.28 -8.45
C LEU A 229 -11.77 3.60 -9.80
N LYS A 230 -12.50 2.49 -9.78
CA LYS A 230 -12.85 1.67 -10.96
C LYS A 230 -11.62 1.30 -11.81
N VAL A 231 -10.49 1.05 -11.18
CA VAL A 231 -9.24 0.68 -11.86
C VAL A 231 -9.15 -0.84 -11.95
N GLU A 232 -8.82 -1.34 -13.13
CA GLU A 232 -8.59 -2.76 -13.39
C GLU A 232 -7.12 -3.12 -13.27
N TYR A 233 -6.24 -2.32 -13.92
CA TYR A 233 -4.79 -2.45 -13.78
C TYR A 233 -4.06 -1.11 -13.95
N ILE A 234 -2.84 -1.06 -13.45
CA ILE A 234 -1.92 0.06 -13.59
C ILE A 234 -0.59 -0.48 -14.10
N ILE A 235 -0.10 0.07 -15.20
CA ILE A 235 1.26 -0.15 -15.67
C ILE A 235 2.07 1.08 -15.31
N GLY A 236 3.12 0.91 -14.54
CA GLY A 236 3.99 1.99 -14.11
C GLY A 236 5.46 1.67 -14.39
N ASN A 237 6.30 2.59 -13.99
CA ASN A 237 7.74 2.50 -14.19
C ASN A 237 8.45 2.99 -12.93
N ASN A 238 9.48 2.28 -12.50
CA ASN A 238 10.25 2.62 -11.31
C ASN A 238 11.22 3.80 -11.51
N VAL A 239 11.41 4.27 -12.73
CA VAL A 239 12.31 5.40 -13.03
C VAL A 239 11.60 6.75 -12.86
N TYR A 240 10.34 6.83 -13.30
CA TYR A 240 9.58 8.09 -13.38
C TYR A 240 8.51 8.25 -12.29
N CYS A 241 8.26 7.21 -11.51
CA CYS A 241 7.44 7.30 -10.30
C CYS A 241 8.35 7.51 -9.09
N HIS A 242 8.28 8.67 -8.45
CA HIS A 242 9.16 9.06 -7.37
C HIS A 242 8.42 9.09 -6.05
N PHE A 243 9.07 8.59 -5.01
CA PHE A 243 8.62 8.66 -3.62
C PHE A 243 9.76 9.20 -2.76
N VAL A 244 9.45 10.12 -1.88
CA VAL A 244 10.40 10.72 -0.93
C VAL A 244 9.80 10.65 0.46
N ASP A 245 10.51 9.98 1.33
CA ASP A 245 10.21 9.90 2.76
C ASP A 245 11.11 10.93 3.47
N GLU A 246 10.54 12.05 3.86
CA GLU A 246 11.33 13.15 4.42
C GLU A 246 11.62 12.96 5.90
N TRP A 247 10.59 12.55 6.63
CA TRP A 247 10.70 12.41 8.08
C TRP A 247 9.73 11.36 8.61
N MET A 248 10.22 10.52 9.50
CA MET A 248 9.44 9.44 10.07
C MET A 248 9.72 9.30 11.57
N VAL A 249 8.67 9.31 12.37
CA VAL A 249 8.68 8.78 13.72
C VAL A 249 8.10 7.37 13.63
N PRO A 250 8.90 6.32 13.88
CA PRO A 250 8.40 4.95 13.91
C PRO A 250 7.24 4.81 14.87
N VAL A 251 6.33 3.89 14.61
CA VAL A 251 5.25 3.62 15.56
C VAL A 251 5.85 3.03 16.83
N THR A 252 5.68 3.72 17.93
CA THR A 252 6.22 3.36 19.25
C THR A 252 5.16 3.53 20.33
N VAL A 253 5.38 2.88 21.45
CA VAL A 253 4.55 3.03 22.66
C VAL A 253 5.22 4.01 23.58
N ASN A 254 4.50 5.04 23.99
CA ASN A 254 4.96 6.06 24.91
C ASN A 254 4.03 6.13 26.12
N ASP A 255 4.60 6.04 27.33
CA ASP A 255 3.83 6.24 28.56
C ASP A 255 3.44 7.70 28.68
N LEU A 256 2.16 7.95 28.91
CA LEU A 256 1.64 9.27 29.10
C LEU A 256 1.90 9.74 30.53
N LYS A 257 2.48 10.94 30.63
CA LYS A 257 2.78 11.60 31.93
C LYS A 257 1.97 12.88 32.09
N ASP A 258 0.87 12.99 31.35
CA ASP A 258 -0.06 14.10 31.54
C ASP A 258 -0.98 13.80 32.74
N GLY A 259 -1.41 14.82 33.45
CA GLY A 259 -2.27 14.63 34.63
C GLY A 259 -3.69 14.15 34.31
N LYS A 260 -4.02 13.94 33.03
CA LYS A 260 -5.33 13.51 32.55
C LYS A 260 -5.40 11.98 32.32
N HIS A 261 -4.31 11.36 31.88
CA HIS A 261 -4.26 9.94 31.49
C HIS A 261 -3.27 9.17 32.38
N ILE A 262 -3.61 9.05 33.66
CA ILE A 262 -2.75 8.43 34.66
C ILE A 262 -2.67 6.92 34.39
N GLY A 263 -1.43 6.41 34.17
CA GLY A 263 -1.17 5.00 33.94
C GLY A 263 -1.52 4.50 32.54
N ALA A 264 -1.84 5.39 31.61
CA ALA A 264 -2.10 5.03 30.22
C ALA A 264 -0.86 5.18 29.34
N SER A 265 -0.84 4.43 28.24
CA SER A 265 0.16 4.51 27.19
C SER A 265 -0.46 4.95 25.88
N ALA A 266 0.31 5.60 25.02
CA ALA A 266 -0.10 5.96 23.67
C ALA A 266 0.73 5.23 22.62
N VAL A 267 0.06 4.65 21.65
CA VAL A 267 0.68 4.12 20.42
C VAL A 267 0.75 5.24 19.42
N GLN A 268 1.95 5.73 19.14
CA GLN A 268 2.17 6.94 18.35
C GLN A 268 3.16 6.70 17.23
N GLY A 269 2.84 7.25 16.05
CA GLY A 269 3.73 7.28 14.90
C GLY A 269 3.36 8.43 13.98
N ARG A 270 4.32 8.99 13.25
CA ARG A 270 4.08 10.06 12.28
C ARG A 270 5.03 9.93 11.11
N ARG A 271 4.53 10.23 9.93
CA ARG A 271 5.31 10.15 8.70
C ARG A 271 4.98 11.30 7.78
N VAL A 272 6.03 11.99 7.33
CA VAL A 272 5.94 13.10 6.37
C VAL A 272 6.61 12.65 5.08
N TYR A 273 5.86 12.67 3.98
CA TYR A 273 6.33 12.17 2.70
C TYR A 273 5.69 12.90 1.53
N GLY A 274 6.27 12.71 0.36
CA GLY A 274 5.74 13.18 -0.91
C GLY A 274 5.93 12.16 -2.01
N ALA A 275 5.10 12.24 -3.05
CA ALA A 275 5.25 11.42 -4.23
C ALA A 275 4.86 12.19 -5.48
N ALA A 276 5.53 11.92 -6.59
CA ALA A 276 5.22 12.52 -7.88
C ALA A 276 5.53 11.59 -9.03
N VAL A 277 4.83 11.78 -10.14
CA VAL A 277 5.12 11.13 -11.41
C VAL A 277 5.75 12.17 -12.32
N SER A 278 7.03 12.00 -12.67
CA SER A 278 7.76 12.99 -13.47
C SER A 278 7.38 12.98 -14.95
N ARG A 279 6.92 11.83 -15.46
CA ARG A 279 6.41 11.70 -16.82
C ARG A 279 5.09 10.94 -16.84
N PRO A 280 3.93 11.64 -16.83
CA PRO A 280 2.61 10.99 -16.81
C PRO A 280 2.36 10.01 -17.95
N GLU A 281 2.97 10.27 -19.12
CA GLU A 281 2.87 9.41 -20.30
C GLU A 281 3.54 8.04 -20.15
N THR A 282 4.32 7.83 -19.09
CA THR A 282 4.99 6.55 -18.79
C THR A 282 4.18 5.64 -17.87
N VAL A 283 3.07 6.15 -17.37
CA VAL A 283 2.13 5.42 -16.51
C VAL A 283 0.80 5.27 -17.24
N THR A 284 0.34 4.04 -17.39
CA THR A 284 -0.96 3.74 -18.00
C THR A 284 -1.92 3.19 -16.97
N VAL A 285 -3.13 3.76 -16.91
CA VAL A 285 -4.18 3.34 -15.99
C VAL A 285 -5.39 2.87 -16.79
N LYS A 286 -5.73 1.60 -16.67
CA LYS A 286 -6.95 1.03 -17.23
C LYS A 286 -8.07 1.12 -16.21
N LYS A 287 -9.12 1.82 -16.58
CA LYS A 287 -10.37 1.88 -15.80
C LYS A 287 -11.39 0.90 -16.35
N LYS A 288 -12.23 0.39 -15.47
CA LYS A 288 -13.38 -0.46 -15.80
C LYS A 288 -14.27 0.27 -16.80
N ALA A 289 -14.70 -0.41 -17.86
CA ALA A 289 -15.66 0.15 -18.80
C ALA A 289 -16.95 0.55 -18.07
N ALA A 290 -17.55 1.67 -18.49
CA ALA A 290 -18.76 2.21 -17.86
C ALA A 290 -19.98 1.34 -18.18
#